data_0b7d1fc4c4a2e53bda8bf8517a8d520b
#
_entry.id   0b7d1fc4c4a2e53bda8bf8517a8d520b
#
_cell.length_a   1.000
_cell.length_b   1.000
_cell.length_c   1.000
_cell.angle_alpha   90.00
_cell.angle_beta   90.00
_cell.angle_gamma   90.00
#
_symmetry.space_group_name_H-M   'P 1'
#
loop_
_entity.id
_entity.type
_entity.pdbx_description
1 polymer ?
#
loop_
_entity_poly.entity_id
_entity_poly.type
_entity_poly.pdbx_seq_one_letter_code
_entity_poly.pdbx_strand_id
1 'polypeptide(L)'
;MSSPFLKGFLLVVFASILWGAMGTVVQYLFSVPSGFTALGLVTLRQLAAGTIFVAAASLFMPKAMWGIFKNPRDVLDIVVAGIFVFAGHYGFFQSIYYSNAGTGAVLLTLVPLLSGVWIALRHHRFVTPVEAVCFVLAAAGVALIVTDGDFGRLQFSPLAIVWGLVAAVFSAAYLIQPAGVISRVGVTPVAAWSILVGGLIASSVCHPWTLDIRWTADVAASFGFIVIFGTVLAFYCYMSGLKYLSPVVMGLLNCAEPLSAFLFSIIFLGDRFGAWQCLGVAMVLANVCLLTLAPRR
;
A
#
# COMPACT_ATOMS: atom_id res chain seq x y z
N MET A 1 10.06 22.50 16.58
CA MET A 1 10.45 21.23 15.91
C MET A 1 11.83 21.43 15.31
N SER A 2 12.79 20.51 15.51
CA SER A 2 14.12 20.58 14.89
C SER A 2 13.99 20.49 13.37
N SER A 3 14.80 21.21 12.61
CA SER A 3 14.78 21.23 11.14
C SER A 3 14.79 19.81 10.50
N PRO A 4 15.57 18.82 11.00
CA PRO A 4 15.55 17.45 10.47
C PRO A 4 14.21 16.73 10.69
N PHE A 5 13.59 16.87 11.87
CA PHE A 5 12.29 16.25 12.14
C PHE A 5 11.20 16.81 11.19
N LEU A 6 11.15 18.13 11.01
CA LEU A 6 10.19 18.75 10.08
C LEU A 6 10.37 18.24 8.65
N LYS A 7 11.63 18.08 8.21
CA LYS A 7 11.93 17.52 6.89
C LYS A 7 11.41 16.11 6.73
N GLY A 8 11.66 15.24 7.71
CA GLY A 8 11.14 13.86 7.71
C GLY A 8 9.62 13.82 7.73
N PHE A 9 9.00 14.65 8.57
CA PHE A 9 7.54 14.79 8.66
C PHE A 9 6.92 15.16 7.32
N LEU A 10 7.43 16.20 6.65
CA LEU A 10 6.91 16.66 5.36
C LEU A 10 7.08 15.60 4.27
N LEU A 11 8.21 14.89 4.24
CA LEU A 11 8.46 13.82 3.26
C LEU A 11 7.47 12.66 3.42
N VAL A 12 7.22 12.19 4.64
CA VAL A 12 6.34 11.04 4.89
C VAL A 12 4.88 11.43 4.67
N VAL A 13 4.44 12.58 5.17
CA VAL A 13 3.06 13.05 4.94
C VAL A 13 2.80 13.28 3.45
N PHE A 14 3.73 13.87 2.73
CA PHE A 14 3.61 14.05 1.28
C PHE A 14 3.52 12.72 0.53
N ALA A 15 4.35 11.74 0.89
CA ALA A 15 4.28 10.39 0.32
C ALA A 15 2.91 9.74 0.57
N SER A 16 2.40 9.82 1.80
CA SER A 16 1.10 9.27 2.18
C SER A 16 -0.05 9.94 1.43
N ILE A 17 0.01 11.27 1.24
CA ILE A 17 -0.97 12.01 0.44
C ILE A 17 -0.91 11.57 -1.03
N LEU A 18 0.28 11.34 -1.59
CA LEU A 18 0.44 10.83 -2.95
C LEU A 18 -0.15 9.42 -3.11
N TRP A 19 -0.03 8.55 -2.11
CA TRP A 19 -0.65 7.22 -2.14
C TRP A 19 -2.18 7.30 -2.07
N GLY A 20 -2.73 8.18 -1.23
CA GLY A 20 -4.18 8.42 -1.21
C GLY A 20 -4.72 8.99 -2.52
N ALA A 21 -4.00 9.97 -3.10
CA ALA A 21 -4.32 10.49 -4.42
C ALA A 21 -4.23 9.41 -5.51
N MET A 22 -3.22 8.54 -5.46
CA MET A 22 -3.08 7.40 -6.37
C MET A 22 -4.30 6.49 -6.30
N GLY A 23 -4.78 6.16 -5.10
CA GLY A 23 -5.99 5.35 -4.92
C GLY A 23 -7.20 5.97 -5.62
N THR A 24 -7.39 7.29 -5.48
CA THR A 24 -8.47 8.03 -6.13
C THR A 24 -8.33 8.03 -7.66
N VAL A 25 -7.12 8.19 -8.19
CA VAL A 25 -6.86 8.13 -9.64
C VAL A 25 -7.07 6.70 -10.17
N VAL A 26 -6.74 5.67 -9.41
CA VAL A 26 -7.06 4.26 -9.74
C VAL A 26 -8.57 4.05 -9.82
N GLN A 27 -9.34 4.56 -8.84
CA GLN A 27 -10.80 4.51 -8.86
C GLN A 27 -11.37 5.23 -10.10
N TYR A 28 -10.83 6.40 -10.44
CA TYR A 28 -11.20 7.12 -11.66
C TYR A 28 -10.96 6.26 -12.91
N LEU A 29 -9.79 5.64 -13.07
CA LEU A 29 -9.50 4.78 -14.21
C LEU A 29 -10.45 3.58 -14.34
N PHE A 30 -11.00 3.09 -13.23
CA PHE A 30 -12.01 2.03 -13.25
C PHE A 30 -13.43 2.54 -13.54
N SER A 31 -13.69 3.82 -13.32
CA SER A 31 -15.01 4.44 -13.60
C SER A 31 -15.18 4.89 -15.04
N VAL A 32 -14.10 5.07 -15.78
CA VAL A 32 -14.11 5.47 -17.20
C VAL A 32 -13.84 4.27 -18.12
N PRO A 33 -14.25 4.31 -19.39
CA PRO A 33 -14.02 3.21 -20.34
C PRO A 33 -12.54 3.16 -20.81
N SER A 34 -11.61 3.08 -19.86
CA SER A 34 -10.17 3.06 -20.09
C SER A 34 -9.65 1.75 -20.67
N GLY A 35 -10.38 0.65 -20.46
CA GLY A 35 -9.91 -0.72 -20.77
C GLY A 35 -8.99 -1.31 -19.69
N PHE A 36 -8.67 -0.58 -18.62
CA PHE A 36 -7.89 -1.11 -17.52
C PHE A 36 -8.69 -2.08 -16.65
N THR A 37 -8.14 -3.27 -16.44
CA THR A 37 -8.49 -4.15 -15.34
C THR A 37 -7.55 -3.91 -14.16
N ALA A 38 -7.93 -4.32 -12.95
CA ALA A 38 -7.05 -4.20 -11.78
C ALA A 38 -5.72 -4.96 -11.99
N LEU A 39 -5.77 -6.14 -12.62
CA LEU A 39 -4.58 -6.92 -12.96
C LEU A 39 -3.70 -6.19 -13.98
N GLY A 40 -4.31 -5.68 -15.07
CA GLY A 40 -3.60 -4.93 -16.11
C GLY A 40 -2.93 -3.68 -15.57
N LEU A 41 -3.67 -2.91 -14.77
CA LEU A 41 -3.16 -1.67 -14.21
C LEU A 41 -1.99 -1.91 -13.24
N VAL A 42 -2.09 -2.89 -12.33
CA VAL A 42 -1.00 -3.19 -11.40
C VAL A 42 0.23 -3.71 -12.13
N THR A 43 0.04 -4.57 -13.14
CA THR A 43 1.13 -5.14 -13.95
C THR A 43 1.91 -4.04 -14.67
N LEU A 44 1.21 -3.21 -15.46
CA LEU A 44 1.85 -2.12 -16.21
C LEU A 44 2.49 -1.09 -15.28
N ARG A 45 1.83 -0.75 -14.17
CA ARG A 45 2.38 0.14 -13.16
C ARG A 45 3.68 -0.40 -12.58
N GLN A 46 3.71 -1.67 -12.16
CA GLN A 46 4.90 -2.26 -11.54
C GLN A 46 6.05 -2.41 -12.54
N LEU A 47 5.77 -2.77 -13.79
CA LEU A 47 6.79 -2.79 -14.85
C LEU A 47 7.37 -1.39 -15.09
N ALA A 48 6.52 -0.39 -15.31
CA ALA A 48 6.97 0.97 -15.58
C ALA A 48 7.70 1.59 -14.39
N ALA A 49 7.07 1.60 -13.20
CA ALA A 49 7.65 2.18 -12.00
C ALA A 49 8.88 1.41 -11.52
N GLY A 50 8.85 0.07 -11.58
CA GLY A 50 9.98 -0.77 -11.21
C GLY A 50 11.19 -0.54 -12.11
N THR A 51 10.99 -0.43 -13.42
CA THR A 51 12.05 -0.11 -14.38
C THR A 51 12.66 1.26 -14.10
N ILE A 52 11.82 2.29 -13.92
CA ILE A 52 12.29 3.65 -13.59
C ILE A 52 13.04 3.63 -12.26
N PHE A 53 12.53 2.93 -11.25
CA PHE A 53 13.14 2.89 -9.92
C PHE A 53 14.47 2.15 -9.94
N VAL A 54 14.56 0.99 -10.62
CA VAL A 54 15.81 0.26 -10.81
C VAL A 54 16.82 1.08 -11.57
N ALA A 55 16.43 1.73 -12.68
CA ALA A 55 17.31 2.59 -13.46
C ALA A 55 17.83 3.76 -12.63
N ALA A 56 16.94 4.52 -12.00
CA ALA A 56 17.31 5.67 -11.16
C ALA A 56 18.21 5.25 -9.98
N ALA A 57 17.86 4.20 -9.24
CA ALA A 57 18.65 3.74 -8.11
C ALA A 57 20.04 3.19 -8.55
N SER A 58 20.12 2.58 -9.74
CA SER A 58 21.39 2.10 -10.29
C SER A 58 22.40 3.21 -10.58
N LEU A 59 21.93 4.43 -10.89
CA LEU A 59 22.80 5.59 -11.10
C LEU A 59 23.46 6.06 -9.79
N PHE A 60 22.73 5.99 -8.68
CA PHE A 60 23.20 6.51 -7.40
C PHE A 60 23.87 5.46 -6.49
N MET A 61 23.49 4.20 -6.61
CA MET A 61 23.96 3.12 -5.76
C MET A 61 24.18 1.79 -6.52
N PRO A 62 25.01 1.78 -7.60
CA PRO A 62 25.16 0.61 -8.48
C PRO A 62 25.64 -0.64 -7.73
N LYS A 63 26.55 -0.50 -6.80
CA LYS A 63 27.09 -1.66 -6.04
C LYS A 63 26.01 -2.37 -5.22
N ALA A 64 25.11 -1.62 -4.58
CA ALA A 64 24.03 -2.20 -3.80
C ALA A 64 22.94 -2.80 -4.70
N MET A 65 22.59 -2.10 -5.79
CA MET A 65 21.57 -2.55 -6.75
C MET A 65 21.93 -3.88 -7.41
N TRP A 66 23.16 -4.01 -7.91
CA TRP A 66 23.62 -5.20 -8.64
C TRP A 66 24.30 -6.24 -7.73
N GLY A 67 24.61 -5.85 -6.48
CA GLY A 67 25.17 -6.75 -5.47
C GLY A 67 24.24 -7.90 -5.06
N ILE A 68 22.94 -7.71 -5.17
CA ILE A 68 21.89 -8.72 -4.90
C ILE A 68 22.12 -10.01 -5.70
N PHE A 69 22.54 -9.89 -6.96
CA PHE A 69 22.73 -11.04 -7.84
C PHE A 69 23.96 -11.89 -7.53
N LYS A 70 24.80 -11.45 -6.60
CA LYS A 70 25.96 -12.25 -6.12
C LYS A 70 25.56 -13.36 -5.16
N ASN A 71 24.39 -13.28 -4.56
CA ASN A 71 23.92 -14.27 -3.60
C ASN A 71 22.56 -14.85 -4.06
N PRO A 72 22.48 -16.14 -4.43
CA PRO A 72 21.22 -16.76 -4.87
C PRO A 72 20.08 -16.66 -3.85
N ARG A 73 20.40 -16.62 -2.53
CA ARG A 73 19.38 -16.46 -1.49
C ARG A 73 18.75 -15.07 -1.54
N ASP A 74 19.55 -14.03 -1.82
CA ASP A 74 19.03 -12.67 -1.95
C ASP A 74 18.13 -12.53 -3.17
N VAL A 75 18.49 -13.22 -4.28
CA VAL A 75 17.63 -13.28 -5.47
C VAL A 75 16.29 -13.96 -5.15
N LEU A 76 16.33 -15.09 -4.44
CA LEU A 76 15.10 -15.79 -4.02
C LEU A 76 14.24 -14.90 -3.11
N ASP A 77 14.87 -14.21 -2.13
CA ASP A 77 14.17 -13.29 -1.25
C ASP A 77 13.49 -12.15 -2.03
N ILE A 78 14.14 -11.62 -3.07
CA ILE A 78 13.57 -10.60 -3.96
C ILE A 78 12.40 -11.16 -4.79
N VAL A 79 12.49 -12.38 -5.29
CA VAL A 79 11.39 -13.02 -6.05
C VAL A 79 10.18 -13.20 -5.14
N VAL A 80 10.37 -13.71 -3.93
CA VAL A 80 9.28 -13.87 -2.95
C VAL A 80 8.70 -12.50 -2.55
N ALA A 81 9.54 -11.50 -2.29
CA ALA A 81 9.10 -10.15 -2.02
C ALA A 81 8.33 -9.55 -3.22
N GLY A 82 8.76 -9.85 -4.45
CA GLY A 82 8.05 -9.46 -5.69
C GLY A 82 6.65 -10.05 -5.78
N ILE A 83 6.49 -11.33 -5.43
CA ILE A 83 5.17 -11.97 -5.36
C ILE A 83 4.29 -11.27 -4.31
N PHE A 84 4.84 -10.99 -3.13
CA PHE A 84 4.06 -10.38 -2.05
C PHE A 84 3.65 -8.93 -2.38
N VAL A 85 4.55 -8.12 -2.91
CA VAL A 85 4.21 -6.75 -3.30
C VAL A 85 3.22 -6.71 -4.46
N PHE A 86 3.34 -7.65 -5.41
CA PHE A 86 2.34 -7.78 -6.47
C PHE A 86 0.97 -8.17 -5.92
N ALA A 87 0.90 -9.24 -5.13
CA ALA A 87 -0.37 -9.72 -4.56
C ALA A 87 -1.03 -8.66 -3.65
N GLY A 88 -0.23 -7.94 -2.84
CA GLY A 88 -0.70 -6.84 -2.02
C GLY A 88 -1.30 -5.70 -2.85
N HIS A 89 -0.60 -5.24 -3.86
CA HIS A 89 -1.08 -4.17 -4.75
C HIS A 89 -2.27 -4.60 -5.62
N TYR A 90 -2.27 -5.85 -6.09
CA TYR A 90 -3.41 -6.39 -6.85
C TYR A 90 -4.66 -6.46 -5.97
N GLY A 91 -4.53 -7.00 -4.75
CA GLY A 91 -5.62 -7.02 -3.79
C GLY A 91 -6.15 -5.61 -3.47
N PHE A 92 -5.25 -4.62 -3.31
CA PHE A 92 -5.64 -3.23 -3.08
C PHE A 92 -6.45 -2.66 -4.27
N PHE A 93 -5.99 -2.85 -5.51
CA PHE A 93 -6.70 -2.36 -6.69
C PHE A 93 -8.03 -3.09 -6.90
N GLN A 94 -8.10 -4.38 -6.61
CA GLN A 94 -9.36 -5.12 -6.61
C GLN A 94 -10.32 -4.61 -5.54
N SER A 95 -9.83 -4.30 -4.34
CA SER A 95 -10.66 -3.72 -3.29
C SER A 95 -11.25 -2.38 -3.72
N ILE A 96 -10.45 -1.51 -4.38
CA ILE A 96 -10.95 -0.25 -4.97
C ILE A 96 -11.99 -0.53 -6.05
N TYR A 97 -11.74 -1.50 -6.93
CA TYR A 97 -12.65 -1.85 -8.02
C TYR A 97 -14.04 -2.26 -7.52
N TYR A 98 -14.10 -3.00 -6.40
CA TYR A 98 -15.36 -3.46 -5.81
C TYR A 98 -15.95 -2.50 -4.75
N SER A 99 -15.28 -1.40 -4.43
CA SER A 99 -15.75 -0.37 -3.50
C SER A 99 -15.35 1.05 -3.95
N ASN A 100 -14.40 1.64 -3.27
CA ASN A 100 -13.80 2.95 -3.58
C ASN A 100 -12.39 3.08 -2.97
N ALA A 101 -11.68 4.16 -3.32
CA ALA A 101 -10.32 4.41 -2.87
C ALA A 101 -10.21 4.53 -1.34
N GLY A 102 -11.17 5.20 -0.71
CA GLY A 102 -11.21 5.37 0.75
C GLY A 102 -11.30 4.03 1.47
N THR A 103 -12.25 3.17 1.07
CA THR A 103 -12.44 1.82 1.66
C THR A 103 -11.19 0.96 1.47
N GLY A 104 -10.62 0.92 0.26
CA GLY A 104 -9.40 0.17 -0.02
C GLY A 104 -8.23 0.63 0.85
N ALA A 105 -8.01 1.95 0.98
CA ALA A 105 -6.94 2.51 1.80
C ALA A 105 -7.13 2.23 3.29
N VAL A 106 -8.38 2.28 3.81
CA VAL A 106 -8.65 1.92 5.21
C VAL A 106 -8.34 0.45 5.49
N LEU A 107 -8.68 -0.47 4.58
CA LEU A 107 -8.36 -1.89 4.76
C LEU A 107 -6.84 -2.13 4.81
N LEU A 108 -6.04 -1.36 4.08
CA LEU A 108 -4.57 -1.43 4.17
C LEU A 108 -4.03 -0.99 5.53
N THR A 109 -4.74 -0.19 6.31
CA THR A 109 -4.30 0.18 7.67
C THR A 109 -4.29 -1.00 8.65
N LEU A 110 -4.83 -2.16 8.27
CA LEU A 110 -4.70 -3.42 9.02
C LEU A 110 -3.28 -4.04 8.94
N VAL A 111 -2.43 -3.60 8.02
CA VAL A 111 -1.07 -4.13 7.83
C VAL A 111 -0.24 -4.17 9.13
N PRO A 112 -0.15 -3.12 9.95
CA PRO A 112 0.60 -3.17 11.20
C PRO A 112 0.04 -4.20 12.18
N LEU A 113 -1.28 -4.33 12.27
CA LEU A 113 -1.94 -5.31 13.13
C LEU A 113 -1.63 -6.75 12.69
N LEU A 114 -1.77 -7.04 11.40
CA LEU A 114 -1.44 -8.35 10.83
C LEU A 114 0.05 -8.68 10.96
N SER A 115 0.92 -7.69 10.79
CA SER A 115 2.36 -7.85 11.03
C SER A 115 2.66 -8.20 12.50
N GLY A 116 1.97 -7.56 13.44
CA GLY A 116 2.09 -7.85 14.87
C GLY A 116 1.67 -9.29 15.20
N VAL A 117 0.55 -9.74 14.64
CA VAL A 117 0.08 -11.13 14.76
C VAL A 117 1.07 -12.13 14.17
N TRP A 118 1.58 -11.86 12.98
CA TRP A 118 2.58 -12.72 12.34
C TRP A 118 3.82 -12.89 13.23
N ILE A 119 4.33 -11.78 13.78
CA ILE A 119 5.47 -11.81 14.70
C ILE A 119 5.14 -12.58 15.97
N ALA A 120 3.91 -12.39 16.54
CA ALA A 120 3.46 -13.11 17.72
C ALA A 120 3.42 -14.62 17.48
N LEU A 121 2.84 -15.07 16.37
CA LEU A 121 2.78 -16.47 15.98
C LEU A 121 4.19 -17.06 15.78
N ARG A 122 5.08 -16.34 15.09
CA ARG A 122 6.44 -16.82 14.82
C ARG A 122 7.29 -16.99 16.09
N HIS A 123 7.06 -16.13 17.09
CA HIS A 123 7.78 -16.19 18.37
C HIS A 123 7.00 -16.91 19.47
N HIS A 124 5.89 -17.61 19.12
CA HIS A 124 5.04 -18.35 20.06
C HIS A 124 4.60 -17.51 21.28
N ARG A 125 4.40 -16.20 21.09
CA ARG A 125 3.91 -15.30 22.14
C ARG A 125 2.39 -15.14 22.04
N PHE A 126 1.75 -14.92 23.19
CA PHE A 126 0.34 -14.56 23.24
C PHE A 126 0.09 -13.14 22.69
N VAL A 127 -1.11 -12.96 22.14
CA VAL A 127 -1.61 -11.64 21.74
C VAL A 127 -1.72 -10.77 22.99
N THR A 128 -1.19 -9.56 22.95
CA THR A 128 -1.27 -8.62 24.05
C THR A 128 -2.70 -8.06 24.18
N PRO A 129 -3.13 -7.59 25.37
CA PRO A 129 -4.44 -6.94 25.52
C PRO A 129 -4.65 -5.76 24.55
N VAL A 130 -3.59 -5.00 24.26
CA VAL A 130 -3.65 -3.90 23.29
C VAL A 130 -3.90 -4.42 21.88
N GLU A 131 -3.20 -5.47 21.46
CA GLU A 131 -3.45 -6.10 20.15
C GLU A 131 -4.87 -6.65 20.06
N ALA A 132 -5.41 -7.24 21.14
CA ALA A 132 -6.80 -7.72 21.18
C ALA A 132 -7.82 -6.58 21.04
N VAL A 133 -7.62 -5.47 21.74
CA VAL A 133 -8.46 -4.25 21.58
C VAL A 133 -8.37 -3.73 20.16
N CYS A 134 -7.16 -3.70 19.57
CA CYS A 134 -6.96 -3.28 18.20
C CYS A 134 -7.70 -4.17 17.19
N PHE A 135 -7.75 -5.49 17.42
CA PHE A 135 -8.55 -6.40 16.59
C PHE A 135 -10.04 -6.07 16.63
N VAL A 136 -10.58 -5.84 17.84
CA VAL A 136 -12.00 -5.50 18.01
C VAL A 136 -12.32 -4.18 17.33
N LEU A 137 -11.49 -3.16 17.52
CA LEU A 137 -11.67 -1.84 16.87
C LEU A 137 -11.58 -1.95 15.34
N ALA A 138 -10.63 -2.72 14.83
CA ALA A 138 -10.48 -2.92 13.39
C ALA A 138 -11.70 -3.67 12.81
N ALA A 139 -12.14 -4.76 13.44
CA ALA A 139 -13.30 -5.53 12.97
C ALA A 139 -14.59 -4.70 13.02
N ALA A 140 -14.84 -4.00 14.11
CA ALA A 140 -16.01 -3.13 14.27
C ALA A 140 -15.97 -1.96 13.27
N GLY A 141 -14.80 -1.32 13.09
CA GLY A 141 -14.62 -0.24 12.13
C GLY A 141 -14.87 -0.67 10.69
N VAL A 142 -14.33 -1.82 10.28
CA VAL A 142 -14.58 -2.39 8.95
C VAL A 142 -16.07 -2.74 8.78
N ALA A 143 -16.71 -3.34 9.80
CA ALA A 143 -18.14 -3.64 9.75
C ALA A 143 -18.98 -2.37 9.52
N LEU A 144 -18.69 -1.27 10.24
CA LEU A 144 -19.38 0.01 10.06
C LEU A 144 -19.14 0.62 8.67
N ILE A 145 -17.92 0.53 8.12
CA ILE A 145 -17.61 1.05 6.78
C ILE A 145 -18.43 0.31 5.73
N VAL A 146 -18.56 -1.00 5.86
CA VAL A 146 -19.19 -1.84 4.85
C VAL A 146 -20.72 -1.79 4.91
N THR A 147 -21.29 -1.63 6.11
CA THR A 147 -22.74 -1.66 6.33
C THR A 147 -23.37 -0.27 6.43
N ASP A 148 -22.55 0.76 6.66
CA ASP A 148 -23.03 2.11 7.02
C ASP A 148 -24.08 2.09 8.16
N GLY A 149 -23.88 1.18 9.12
CA GLY A 149 -24.77 0.99 10.27
C GLY A 149 -26.00 0.12 10.01
N ASP A 150 -26.30 -0.25 8.78
CA ASP A 150 -27.37 -1.20 8.45
C ASP A 150 -26.77 -2.59 8.17
N PHE A 151 -26.71 -3.43 9.20
CA PHE A 151 -26.14 -4.78 9.12
C PHE A 151 -26.95 -5.73 8.22
N GLY A 152 -28.13 -5.35 7.76
CA GLY A 152 -28.93 -6.08 6.79
C GLY A 152 -28.51 -5.82 5.33
N ARG A 153 -27.68 -4.79 5.09
CA ARG A 153 -27.24 -4.39 3.74
C ARG A 153 -25.76 -4.09 3.71
N LEU A 154 -25.11 -4.53 2.64
CA LEU A 154 -23.72 -4.16 2.37
C LEU A 154 -23.71 -3.00 1.37
N GLN A 155 -23.00 -1.94 1.67
CA GLN A 155 -22.83 -0.78 0.77
C GLN A 155 -21.95 -1.14 -0.45
N PHE A 156 -21.06 -2.13 -0.27
CA PHE A 156 -20.11 -2.58 -1.28
C PHE A 156 -20.19 -4.09 -1.46
N SER A 157 -19.64 -4.60 -2.56
CA SER A 157 -19.48 -6.03 -2.75
C SER A 157 -18.64 -6.66 -1.64
N PRO A 158 -19.03 -7.83 -1.08
CA PRO A 158 -18.19 -8.57 -0.13
C PRO A 158 -16.77 -8.82 -0.65
N LEU A 159 -16.61 -8.87 -1.98
CA LEU A 159 -15.30 -9.01 -2.62
C LEU A 159 -14.35 -7.85 -2.31
N ALA A 160 -14.89 -6.64 -2.05
CA ALA A 160 -14.06 -5.51 -1.64
C ALA A 160 -13.29 -5.80 -0.35
N ILE A 161 -13.97 -6.42 0.64
CA ILE A 161 -13.37 -6.78 1.92
C ILE A 161 -12.37 -7.93 1.73
N VAL A 162 -12.76 -8.97 1.01
CA VAL A 162 -11.87 -10.12 0.75
C VAL A 162 -10.58 -9.66 0.10
N TRP A 163 -10.66 -8.85 -0.95
CA TRP A 163 -9.48 -8.34 -1.64
C TRP A 163 -8.68 -7.33 -0.79
N GLY A 164 -9.34 -6.51 0.02
CA GLY A 164 -8.68 -5.62 0.97
C GLY A 164 -7.92 -6.38 2.06
N LEU A 165 -8.47 -7.49 2.57
CA LEU A 165 -7.77 -8.38 3.51
C LEU A 165 -6.60 -9.11 2.84
N VAL A 166 -6.77 -9.59 1.60
CA VAL A 166 -5.68 -10.14 0.79
C VAL A 166 -4.56 -9.10 0.65
N ALA A 167 -4.92 -7.86 0.31
CA ALA A 167 -3.96 -6.76 0.21
C ALA A 167 -3.20 -6.55 1.53
N ALA A 168 -3.90 -6.50 2.66
CA ALA A 168 -3.29 -6.27 3.96
C ALA A 168 -2.37 -7.42 4.40
N VAL A 169 -2.78 -8.69 4.17
CA VAL A 169 -1.96 -9.88 4.48
C VAL A 169 -0.67 -9.90 3.66
N PHE A 170 -0.76 -9.73 2.34
CA PHE A 170 0.43 -9.77 1.49
C PHE A 170 1.32 -8.54 1.66
N SER A 171 0.76 -7.38 1.98
CA SER A 171 1.55 -6.19 2.36
C SER A 171 2.27 -6.40 3.70
N ALA A 172 1.63 -7.04 4.68
CA ALA A 172 2.29 -7.41 5.93
C ALA A 172 3.43 -8.43 5.71
N ALA A 173 3.20 -9.43 4.85
CA ALA A 173 4.24 -10.39 4.47
C ALA A 173 5.42 -9.69 3.76
N TYR A 174 5.15 -8.77 2.84
CA TYR A 174 6.17 -7.96 2.16
C TYR A 174 6.98 -7.08 3.14
N LEU A 175 6.36 -6.61 4.22
CA LEU A 175 7.05 -5.81 5.22
C LEU A 175 8.06 -6.64 6.04
N ILE A 176 7.78 -7.93 6.27
CA ILE A 176 8.54 -8.78 7.20
C ILE A 176 9.57 -9.65 6.46
N GLN A 177 9.17 -10.25 5.35
CA GLN A 177 9.96 -11.27 4.65
C GLN A 177 11.33 -10.78 4.19
N PRO A 178 11.48 -9.58 3.57
CA PRO A 178 12.77 -9.16 3.03
C PRO A 178 13.73 -8.55 4.06
N ALA A 179 13.41 -8.63 5.35
CA ALA A 179 14.23 -8.01 6.41
C ALA A 179 15.71 -8.46 6.36
N GLY A 180 15.95 -9.74 6.03
CA GLY A 180 17.30 -10.29 5.91
C GLY A 180 18.11 -9.68 4.76
N VAL A 181 17.52 -9.56 3.59
CA VAL A 181 18.19 -8.95 2.42
C VAL A 181 18.27 -7.43 2.58
N ILE A 182 17.26 -6.78 3.18
CA ILE A 182 17.29 -5.34 3.51
C ILE A 182 18.48 -4.99 4.39
N SER A 183 18.79 -5.81 5.40
CA SER A 183 19.93 -5.55 6.30
C SER A 183 21.30 -5.62 5.58
N ARG A 184 21.40 -6.34 4.46
CA ARG A 184 22.64 -6.49 3.68
C ARG A 184 22.80 -5.43 2.59
N VAL A 185 21.73 -5.12 1.87
CA VAL A 185 21.82 -4.26 0.67
C VAL A 185 21.04 -2.94 0.79
N GLY A 186 20.26 -2.79 1.85
CA GLY A 186 19.42 -1.62 2.09
C GLY A 186 18.02 -1.74 1.51
N VAL A 187 17.14 -0.81 1.90
CA VAL A 187 15.70 -0.82 1.56
C VAL A 187 15.47 -0.51 0.08
N THR A 188 16.18 0.47 -0.47
CA THR A 188 15.95 0.97 -1.84
C THR A 188 16.19 -0.11 -2.92
N PRO A 189 17.31 -0.86 -2.92
CA PRO A 189 17.52 -1.96 -3.86
C PRO A 189 16.43 -3.04 -3.77
N VAL A 190 16.05 -3.41 -2.54
CA VAL A 190 15.02 -4.42 -2.32
C VAL A 190 13.67 -3.95 -2.86
N ALA A 191 13.24 -2.73 -2.55
CA ALA A 191 11.98 -2.19 -3.04
C ALA A 191 11.96 -2.09 -4.57
N ALA A 192 13.02 -1.54 -5.19
CA ALA A 192 13.10 -1.37 -6.64
C ALA A 192 13.00 -2.71 -7.38
N TRP A 193 13.82 -3.69 -6.99
CA TRP A 193 13.80 -5.01 -7.61
C TRP A 193 12.52 -5.79 -7.32
N SER A 194 11.98 -5.73 -6.11
CA SER A 194 10.72 -6.42 -5.79
C SER A 194 9.55 -5.89 -6.61
N ILE A 195 9.45 -4.57 -6.81
CA ILE A 195 8.41 -3.98 -7.65
C ILE A 195 8.56 -4.44 -9.11
N LEU A 196 9.78 -4.41 -9.67
CA LEU A 196 10.02 -4.83 -11.03
C LEU A 196 9.75 -6.33 -11.21
N VAL A 197 10.28 -7.17 -10.33
CA VAL A 197 10.09 -8.64 -10.37
C VAL A 197 8.60 -8.98 -10.21
N GLY A 198 7.88 -8.30 -9.31
CA GLY A 198 6.42 -8.45 -9.19
C GLY A 198 5.68 -8.16 -10.49
N GLY A 199 6.07 -7.08 -11.19
CA GLY A 199 5.54 -6.75 -12.51
C GLY A 199 5.88 -7.78 -13.60
N LEU A 200 7.11 -8.32 -13.59
CA LEU A 200 7.52 -9.39 -14.51
C LEU A 200 6.74 -10.69 -14.28
N ILE A 201 6.56 -11.09 -13.01
CA ILE A 201 5.73 -12.25 -12.65
C ILE A 201 4.28 -12.03 -13.08
N ALA A 202 3.72 -10.85 -12.80
CA ALA A 202 2.36 -10.51 -13.18
C ALA A 202 2.16 -10.53 -14.70
N SER A 203 3.16 -10.13 -15.48
CA SER A 203 3.08 -10.10 -16.94
C SER A 203 3.03 -11.50 -17.58
N SER A 204 3.47 -12.54 -16.89
CA SER A 204 3.28 -13.93 -17.35
C SER A 204 1.82 -14.39 -17.29
N VAL A 205 0.99 -13.73 -16.48
CA VAL A 205 -0.44 -14.02 -16.32
C VAL A 205 -1.30 -13.01 -17.08
N CYS A 206 -0.97 -11.72 -16.94
CA CYS A 206 -1.76 -10.63 -17.51
C CYS A 206 -1.56 -10.44 -19.02
N HIS A 207 -0.36 -10.78 -19.55
CA HIS A 207 0.02 -10.47 -20.93
C HIS A 207 -0.26 -9.01 -21.31
N PRO A 208 0.44 -8.01 -20.68
CA PRO A 208 0.08 -6.60 -20.78
C PRO A 208 0.08 -6.04 -22.21
N TRP A 209 0.75 -6.70 -23.16
CA TRP A 209 0.76 -6.37 -24.60
C TRP A 209 -0.53 -6.75 -25.35
N THR A 210 -1.44 -7.50 -24.72
CA THR A 210 -2.76 -7.86 -25.28
C THR A 210 -3.90 -7.02 -24.76
N LEU A 211 -3.62 -6.08 -23.84
CA LEU A 211 -4.63 -5.23 -23.23
C LEU A 211 -5.13 -4.17 -24.22
N ASP A 212 -6.43 -4.10 -24.43
CA ASP A 212 -7.07 -3.06 -25.24
C ASP A 212 -7.32 -1.79 -24.38
N ILE A 213 -6.24 -1.03 -24.17
CA ILE A 213 -6.29 0.20 -23.37
C ILE A 213 -6.55 1.40 -24.30
N ARG A 214 -7.57 2.17 -23.98
CA ARG A 214 -7.87 3.41 -24.67
C ARG A 214 -7.03 4.54 -24.13
N TRP A 215 -5.90 4.82 -24.76
CA TRP A 215 -4.96 5.87 -24.37
C TRP A 215 -5.45 7.27 -24.75
N THR A 216 -6.54 7.73 -24.12
CA THR A 216 -6.94 9.13 -24.16
C THR A 216 -5.99 9.97 -23.30
N ALA A 217 -5.99 11.29 -23.48
CA ALA A 217 -5.05 12.17 -22.76
C ALA A 217 -5.22 12.09 -21.22
N ASP A 218 -6.46 11.97 -20.74
CA ASP A 218 -6.80 11.80 -19.33
C ASP A 218 -6.37 10.44 -18.77
N VAL A 219 -6.56 9.36 -19.54
CA VAL A 219 -6.11 8.01 -19.17
C VAL A 219 -4.59 7.94 -19.11
N ALA A 220 -3.90 8.50 -20.10
CA ALA A 220 -2.44 8.55 -20.14
C ALA A 220 -1.86 9.40 -19.00
N ALA A 221 -2.46 10.58 -18.72
CA ALA A 221 -2.06 11.44 -17.61
C ALA A 221 -2.29 10.75 -16.25
N SER A 222 -3.43 10.06 -16.08
CA SER A 222 -3.77 9.30 -14.87
C SER A 222 -2.77 8.15 -14.65
N PHE A 223 -2.47 7.37 -15.68
CA PHE A 223 -1.47 6.30 -15.60
C PHE A 223 -0.09 6.86 -15.29
N GLY A 224 0.33 7.93 -15.95
CA GLY A 224 1.59 8.65 -15.66
C GLY A 224 1.67 9.13 -14.21
N PHE A 225 0.57 9.69 -13.68
CA PHE A 225 0.48 10.10 -12.28
C PHE A 225 0.68 8.91 -11.34
N ILE A 226 0.00 7.78 -11.58
CA ILE A 226 0.11 6.57 -10.77
C ILE A 226 1.56 6.05 -10.76
N VAL A 227 2.23 6.04 -11.92
CA VAL A 227 3.61 5.55 -12.04
C VAL A 227 4.59 6.50 -11.38
N ILE A 228 4.60 7.77 -11.75
CA ILE A 228 5.62 8.74 -11.32
C ILE A 228 5.37 9.22 -9.89
N PHE A 229 4.20 9.78 -9.63
CA PHE A 229 3.88 10.40 -8.35
C PHE A 229 3.42 9.37 -7.33
N GLY A 230 2.48 8.50 -7.69
CA GLY A 230 1.92 7.49 -6.79
C GLY A 230 2.87 6.32 -6.50
N THR A 231 3.91 6.11 -7.29
CA THR A 231 4.84 5.02 -7.03
C THR A 231 6.27 5.53 -6.86
N VAL A 232 6.94 6.01 -7.88
CA VAL A 232 8.38 6.34 -7.81
C VAL A 232 8.65 7.45 -6.79
N LEU A 233 7.97 8.59 -6.91
CA LEU A 233 8.18 9.75 -6.04
C LEU A 233 7.70 9.48 -4.61
N ALA A 234 6.53 8.86 -4.44
CA ALA A 234 6.00 8.52 -3.13
C ALA A 234 6.95 7.60 -2.36
N PHE A 235 7.41 6.51 -2.99
CA PHE A 235 8.41 5.61 -2.37
C PHE A 235 9.72 6.32 -2.07
N TYR A 236 10.23 7.16 -2.97
CA TYR A 236 11.44 7.94 -2.72
C TYR A 236 11.30 8.85 -1.50
N CYS A 237 10.20 9.58 -1.39
CA CYS A 237 9.93 10.47 -0.25
C CYS A 237 9.79 9.67 1.05
N TYR A 238 9.03 8.58 1.03
CA TYR A 238 8.83 7.72 2.18
C TYR A 238 10.15 7.12 2.68
N MET A 239 10.95 6.52 1.79
CA MET A 239 12.26 5.96 2.13
C MET A 239 13.24 7.05 2.63
N SER A 240 13.18 8.25 2.07
CA SER A 240 13.99 9.38 2.53
C SER A 240 13.60 9.83 3.94
N GLY A 241 12.34 9.68 4.33
CA GLY A 241 11.83 9.94 5.67
C GLY A 241 12.46 9.05 6.75
N LEU A 242 12.83 7.81 6.42
CA LEU A 242 13.51 6.87 7.34
C LEU A 242 14.83 7.40 7.93
N LYS A 243 15.46 8.36 7.24
CA LYS A 243 16.70 8.99 7.72
C LYS A 243 16.46 9.95 8.89
N TYR A 244 15.24 10.40 9.08
CA TYR A 244 14.89 11.50 10.00
C TYR A 244 13.89 11.08 11.08
N LEU A 245 13.09 10.03 10.83
CA LEU A 245 11.97 9.62 11.68
C LEU A 245 12.10 8.15 12.07
N SER A 246 11.63 7.82 13.28
CA SER A 246 11.51 6.44 13.70
C SER A 246 10.37 5.74 12.95
N PRO A 247 10.43 4.40 12.76
CA PRO A 247 9.35 3.63 12.14
C PRO A 247 7.98 3.83 12.80
N VAL A 248 7.96 4.09 14.12
CA VAL A 248 6.75 4.37 14.89
C VAL A 248 6.09 5.66 14.41
N VAL A 249 6.85 6.75 14.32
CA VAL A 249 6.36 8.04 13.84
C VAL A 249 5.91 7.95 12.38
N MET A 250 6.64 7.21 11.54
CA MET A 250 6.25 6.99 10.14
C MET A 250 4.92 6.25 10.03
N GLY A 251 4.71 5.21 10.85
CA GLY A 251 3.43 4.49 10.89
C GLY A 251 2.24 5.38 11.25
N LEU A 252 2.42 6.31 12.22
CA LEU A 252 1.40 7.30 12.56
C LEU A 252 1.12 8.27 11.41
N LEU A 253 2.18 8.78 10.78
CA LEU A 253 2.03 9.72 9.67
C LEU A 253 1.39 9.08 8.44
N ASN A 254 1.55 7.76 8.27
CA ASN A 254 0.92 7.02 7.18
C ASN A 254 -0.61 6.97 7.26
N CYS A 255 -1.22 7.31 8.40
CA CYS A 255 -2.66 7.54 8.49
C CYS A 255 -3.15 8.69 7.58
N ALA A 256 -2.25 9.54 7.10
CA ALA A 256 -2.57 10.55 6.09
C ALA A 256 -3.00 9.92 4.74
N GLU A 257 -2.60 8.68 4.42
CA GLU A 257 -2.99 7.98 3.19
C GLU A 257 -4.50 7.74 3.12
N PRO A 258 -5.14 7.01 4.04
CA PRO A 258 -6.58 6.79 3.98
C PRO A 258 -7.37 8.10 4.14
N LEU A 259 -6.91 9.05 4.95
CA LEU A 259 -7.57 10.35 5.08
C LEU A 259 -7.57 11.12 3.75
N SER A 260 -6.44 11.15 3.06
CA SER A 260 -6.34 11.80 1.75
C SER A 260 -7.13 11.06 0.67
N ALA A 261 -7.13 9.71 0.67
CA ALA A 261 -7.96 8.92 -0.24
C ALA A 261 -9.45 9.22 -0.07
N PHE A 262 -9.94 9.29 1.17
CA PHE A 262 -11.31 9.70 1.48
C PHE A 262 -11.60 11.12 0.99
N LEU A 263 -10.75 12.08 1.33
CA LEU A 263 -10.95 13.48 0.97
C LEU A 263 -10.96 13.67 -0.56
N PHE A 264 -10.01 13.05 -1.25
CA PHE A 264 -9.92 13.18 -2.71
C PHE A 264 -11.05 12.46 -3.43
N SER A 265 -11.52 11.30 -2.95
CA SER A 265 -12.66 10.63 -3.56
C SER A 265 -13.95 11.46 -3.41
N ILE A 266 -14.15 12.14 -2.28
CA ILE A 266 -15.27 13.08 -2.11
C ILE A 266 -15.15 14.26 -3.07
N ILE A 267 -13.98 14.91 -3.13
CA ILE A 267 -13.78 16.16 -3.88
C ILE A 267 -13.79 15.92 -5.40
N PHE A 268 -13.11 14.88 -5.86
CA PHE A 268 -12.88 14.66 -7.30
C PHE A 268 -13.83 13.64 -7.93
N LEU A 269 -14.35 12.68 -7.17
CA LEU A 269 -15.23 11.64 -7.69
C LEU A 269 -16.67 11.76 -7.19
N GLY A 270 -16.93 12.66 -6.22
CA GLY A 270 -18.27 12.88 -5.70
C GLY A 270 -18.76 11.75 -4.78
N ASP A 271 -17.87 10.93 -4.25
CA ASP A 271 -18.21 9.85 -3.31
C ASP A 271 -18.91 10.45 -2.07
N ARG A 272 -19.87 9.72 -1.56
CA ARG A 272 -20.61 10.10 -0.33
C ARG A 272 -20.41 9.02 0.71
N PHE A 273 -20.07 9.45 1.90
CA PHE A 273 -19.88 8.56 3.05
C PHE A 273 -20.88 8.89 4.15
N GLY A 274 -21.55 7.87 4.67
CA GLY A 274 -22.46 7.99 5.77
C GLY A 274 -21.73 8.26 7.11
N ALA A 275 -22.49 8.69 8.11
CA ALA A 275 -21.92 8.97 9.45
C ALA A 275 -21.29 7.73 10.09
N TRP A 276 -21.88 6.55 9.89
CA TRP A 276 -21.35 5.27 10.39
C TRP A 276 -20.07 4.86 9.67
N GLN A 277 -19.95 5.12 8.36
CA GLN A 277 -18.71 4.90 7.63
C GLN A 277 -17.60 5.81 8.18
N CYS A 278 -17.88 7.09 8.40
CA CYS A 278 -16.91 8.02 9.01
C CYS A 278 -16.48 7.57 10.42
N LEU A 279 -17.41 7.07 11.23
CA LEU A 279 -17.09 6.50 12.54
C LEU A 279 -16.20 5.25 12.39
N GLY A 280 -16.52 4.37 11.46
CA GLY A 280 -15.72 3.18 11.16
C GLY A 280 -14.28 3.54 10.76
N VAL A 281 -14.11 4.54 9.89
CA VAL A 281 -12.78 5.08 9.52
C VAL A 281 -12.04 5.60 10.74
N ALA A 282 -12.70 6.39 11.62
CA ALA A 282 -12.09 6.90 12.83
C ALA A 282 -11.65 5.77 13.78
N MET A 283 -12.43 4.68 13.91
CA MET A 283 -12.07 3.51 14.72
C MET A 283 -10.84 2.80 14.17
N VAL A 284 -10.76 2.59 12.83
CA VAL A 284 -9.61 1.94 12.21
C VAL A 284 -8.36 2.79 12.30
N LEU A 285 -8.47 4.11 12.19
CA LEU A 285 -7.34 5.03 12.40
C LEU A 285 -6.89 5.06 13.86
N ALA A 286 -7.83 5.06 14.81
CA ALA A 286 -7.53 4.96 16.24
C ALA A 286 -6.79 3.66 16.58
N ASN A 287 -7.15 2.54 15.91
CA ASN A 287 -6.43 1.28 16.01
C ASN A 287 -4.94 1.43 15.65
N VAL A 288 -4.62 2.08 14.53
CA VAL A 288 -3.22 2.31 14.11
C VAL A 288 -2.48 3.16 15.15
N CYS A 289 -3.12 4.22 15.66
CA CYS A 289 -2.54 5.06 16.72
C CYS A 289 -2.25 4.25 17.98
N LEU A 290 -3.23 3.47 18.46
CA LEU A 290 -3.09 2.65 19.67
C LEU A 290 -1.97 1.62 19.52
N LEU A 291 -1.94 0.89 18.39
CA LEU A 291 -0.93 -0.13 18.14
C LEU A 291 0.48 0.46 18.04
N THR A 292 0.59 1.66 17.46
CA THR A 292 1.88 2.33 17.23
C THR A 292 2.44 2.96 18.51
N LEU A 293 1.58 3.45 19.39
CA LEU A 293 1.94 4.08 20.66
C LEU A 293 2.08 3.08 21.82
N ALA A 294 1.60 1.84 21.65
CA ALA A 294 1.69 0.82 22.68
C ALA A 294 3.15 0.50 23.05
N PRO A 295 3.47 0.35 24.36
CA PRO A 295 4.80 -0.06 24.78
C PRO A 295 5.16 -1.41 24.18
N ARG A 296 6.25 -1.47 23.44
CA ARG A 296 6.82 -2.75 22.93
C ARG A 296 7.48 -3.46 24.10
N ARG A 297 6.92 -4.56 24.57
CA ARG A 297 7.55 -5.48 25.50
C ARG A 297 8.38 -6.53 24.77
#